data_61a69a4c4c554a0a9e5394aa6f9b89c6
#
_entry.id   61a69a4c4c554a0a9e5394aa6f9b89c6
#
_cell.length_a   1.000
_cell.length_b   1.000
_cell.length_c   1.000
_cell.angle_alpha   90.00
_cell.angle_beta   90.00
_cell.angle_gamma   90.00
#
_symmetry.space_group_name_H-M   'P 1'
#
loop_
_entity.id
_entity.type
_entity.pdbx_description
1 polymer ?
#
loop_
_entity_poly.entity_id
_entity_poly.type
_entity_poly.pdbx_seq_one_letter_code
_entity_poly.pdbx_strand_id
1 'polypeptide(L)'
;MRLHENKELFADAIQAASRGIDDGGLGIRDIFIEKDYWICRSLRLMALADTNGLAVHKGGTSLSKAYGIGARFSEDIDIAILDADKMSGNKLKTLIGHLSKEMSRGLDEIVIPGATSKGSHYRKEYFAYPRAVETEQVGAIRSGQLLLEINAFANPFPYTSCTIRSFLTEFLERSGNQSLIDEYDMQPFTLSVLDKRRTLTEKLVSLIRCSLADNYLYELSAKIRHFYDLHFLLDDPECREYLKSTEFKEDFDVLLSHDRKLFAKPDGWQTKDLSDSPLITNLSDTWEALQETYNKEMPGLAYKSIPTVGQIQASIRTILGII
;
A
#
# COMPACT_ATOMS: atom_id res chain seq x y z
N MET A 1 5.12 3.59 -20.20
CA MET A 1 6.25 2.76 -19.73
C MET A 1 6.32 1.50 -20.60
N ARG A 2 7.37 1.39 -21.41
CA ARG A 2 7.52 0.32 -22.43
C ARG A 2 8.89 -0.40 -22.41
N LEU A 3 9.74 -0.16 -21.39
CA LEU A 3 11.07 -0.75 -21.31
C LEU A 3 11.05 -2.29 -21.36
N HIS A 4 10.01 -2.93 -20.81
CA HIS A 4 9.79 -4.39 -20.84
C HIS A 4 9.62 -4.98 -22.25
N GLU A 5 9.36 -4.16 -23.27
CA GLU A 5 9.30 -4.60 -24.67
C GLU A 5 10.69 -4.97 -25.20
N ASN A 6 11.75 -4.35 -24.66
CA ASN A 6 13.13 -4.75 -24.84
C ASN A 6 13.59 -5.59 -23.63
N LYS A 7 13.42 -6.89 -23.72
CA LYS A 7 13.64 -7.82 -22.60
C LYS A 7 15.07 -7.81 -22.06
N GLU A 8 16.07 -7.72 -22.94
CA GLU A 8 17.47 -7.71 -22.57
C GLU A 8 17.80 -6.43 -21.81
N LEU A 9 17.48 -5.27 -22.39
CA LEU A 9 17.69 -3.98 -21.73
C LEU A 9 16.91 -3.85 -20.42
N PHE A 10 15.70 -4.41 -20.34
CA PHE A 10 14.92 -4.39 -19.11
C PHE A 10 15.57 -5.20 -17.99
N ALA A 11 16.05 -6.41 -18.30
CA ALA A 11 16.77 -7.24 -17.34
C ALA A 11 18.07 -6.57 -16.90
N ASP A 12 18.88 -6.02 -17.83
CA ASP A 12 20.12 -5.32 -17.54
C ASP A 12 19.88 -4.07 -16.65
N ALA A 13 18.84 -3.30 -16.93
CA ALA A 13 18.49 -2.13 -16.13
C ALA A 13 18.08 -2.52 -14.70
N ILE A 14 17.32 -3.61 -14.50
CA ILE A 14 16.97 -4.14 -13.19
C ILE A 14 18.22 -4.58 -12.44
N GLN A 15 19.09 -5.35 -13.09
CA GLN A 15 20.35 -5.84 -12.51
C GLN A 15 21.27 -4.67 -12.10
N ALA A 16 21.42 -3.68 -12.97
CA ALA A 16 22.20 -2.49 -12.66
C ALA A 16 21.63 -1.69 -11.49
N ALA A 17 20.31 -1.47 -11.47
CA ALA A 17 19.61 -0.76 -10.41
C ALA A 17 19.65 -1.51 -9.06
N SER A 18 19.74 -2.85 -9.06
CA SER A 18 19.78 -3.65 -7.84
C SER A 18 21.13 -3.68 -7.13
N ARG A 19 22.19 -3.25 -7.80
CA ARG A 19 23.54 -3.17 -7.21
C ARG A 19 23.54 -2.31 -5.95
N GLY A 20 24.55 -2.49 -5.10
CA GLY A 20 24.76 -1.65 -3.94
C GLY A 20 24.87 -0.17 -4.29
N ILE A 21 24.60 0.70 -3.33
CA ILE A 21 24.66 2.16 -3.52
C ILE A 21 26.11 2.57 -3.90
N ASP A 22 27.10 1.95 -3.28
CA ASP A 22 28.51 2.20 -3.55
C ASP A 22 28.94 1.75 -4.97
N ASP A 23 28.18 0.85 -5.57
CA ASP A 23 28.37 0.37 -6.95
C ASP A 23 27.48 1.10 -7.96
N GLY A 24 26.90 2.23 -7.57
CA GLY A 24 26.04 3.08 -8.40
C GLY A 24 24.59 2.60 -8.57
N GLY A 25 24.18 1.55 -7.87
CA GLY A 25 22.79 1.07 -7.83
C GLY A 25 21.94 1.74 -6.74
N LEU A 26 20.78 1.17 -6.47
CA LEU A 26 19.85 1.63 -5.43
C LEU A 26 19.95 0.82 -4.12
N GLY A 27 20.65 -0.32 -4.12
CA GLY A 27 20.67 -1.25 -3.00
C GLY A 27 19.32 -1.91 -2.72
N ILE A 28 18.45 -1.99 -3.72
CA ILE A 28 17.11 -2.56 -3.66
C ILE A 28 17.12 -3.90 -4.41
N ARG A 29 16.48 -4.93 -3.86
CA ARG A 29 16.43 -6.26 -4.48
C ARG A 29 15.80 -6.20 -5.88
N ASP A 30 16.33 -6.98 -6.81
CA ASP A 30 15.88 -7.09 -8.20
C ASP A 30 14.37 -7.34 -8.34
N ILE A 31 13.82 -8.29 -7.57
CA ILE A 31 12.38 -8.60 -7.53
C ILE A 31 11.53 -7.39 -7.14
N PHE A 32 12.02 -6.51 -6.26
CA PHE A 32 11.29 -5.30 -5.87
C PHE A 32 11.34 -4.24 -6.97
N ILE A 33 12.47 -4.11 -7.65
CA ILE A 33 12.64 -3.17 -8.78
C ILE A 33 11.75 -3.59 -9.94
N GLU A 34 11.74 -4.88 -10.29
CA GLU A 34 10.87 -5.42 -11.33
C GLU A 34 9.40 -5.19 -11.01
N LYS A 35 8.97 -5.59 -9.82
CA LYS A 35 7.56 -5.48 -9.41
C LYS A 35 7.12 -4.02 -9.29
N ASP A 36 7.97 -3.14 -8.80
CA ASP A 36 7.74 -1.69 -8.75
C ASP A 36 7.52 -1.09 -10.15
N TYR A 37 8.29 -1.52 -11.14
CA TYR A 37 8.08 -1.11 -12.52
C TYR A 37 6.66 -1.45 -13.00
N TRP A 38 6.19 -2.67 -12.74
CA TRP A 38 4.86 -3.10 -13.16
C TRP A 38 3.74 -2.40 -12.38
N ILE A 39 3.93 -2.16 -11.08
CA ILE A 39 3.03 -1.34 -10.25
C ILE A 39 2.93 0.07 -10.84
N CYS A 40 4.05 0.75 -11.08
CA CYS A 40 4.07 2.10 -11.62
C CYS A 40 3.47 2.17 -13.04
N ARG A 41 3.70 1.13 -13.88
CA ARG A 41 3.05 1.02 -15.18
C ARG A 41 1.53 0.95 -15.07
N SER A 42 1.01 0.12 -14.17
CA SER A 42 -0.43 0.01 -13.92
C SER A 42 -1.03 1.30 -13.38
N LEU A 43 -0.36 1.97 -12.44
CA LEU A 43 -0.80 3.28 -11.93
C LEU A 43 -0.77 4.38 -13.01
N ARG A 44 0.23 4.37 -13.90
CA ARG A 44 0.26 5.30 -15.04
C ARG A 44 -0.89 5.06 -16.02
N LEU A 45 -1.21 3.81 -16.30
CA LEU A 45 -2.36 3.47 -17.14
C LEU A 45 -3.68 3.89 -16.48
N MET A 46 -3.80 3.78 -15.17
CA MET A 46 -4.93 4.33 -14.41
C MET A 46 -5.03 5.85 -14.58
N ALA A 47 -3.93 6.58 -14.35
CA ALA A 47 -3.92 8.03 -14.48
C ALA A 47 -4.35 8.51 -15.88
N LEU A 48 -4.01 7.76 -16.93
CA LEU A 48 -4.43 8.04 -18.30
C LEU A 48 -5.91 7.69 -18.56
N ALA A 49 -6.43 6.67 -17.90
CA ALA A 49 -7.81 6.19 -18.09
C ALA A 49 -8.83 6.94 -17.22
N ASP A 50 -8.40 7.46 -16.08
CA ASP A 50 -9.26 8.19 -15.13
C ASP A 50 -9.45 9.66 -15.54
N THR A 51 -10.12 9.88 -16.66
CA THR A 51 -10.35 11.23 -17.21
C THR A 51 -11.22 12.13 -16.33
N ASN A 52 -11.93 11.55 -15.36
CA ASN A 52 -12.81 12.28 -14.45
C ASN A 52 -12.19 12.51 -13.06
N GLY A 53 -10.98 12.02 -12.80
CA GLY A 53 -10.29 12.17 -11.52
C GLY A 53 -11.00 11.46 -10.34
N LEU A 54 -11.62 10.32 -10.60
CA LEU A 54 -12.42 9.58 -9.60
C LEU A 54 -11.63 8.49 -8.87
N ALA A 55 -10.47 8.12 -9.36
CA ALA A 55 -9.63 7.07 -8.77
C ALA A 55 -8.57 7.66 -7.84
N VAL A 56 -8.54 7.21 -6.60
CA VAL A 56 -7.56 7.63 -5.59
C VAL A 56 -6.71 6.44 -5.19
N HIS A 57 -5.39 6.54 -5.41
CA HIS A 57 -4.43 5.54 -4.95
C HIS A 57 -4.22 5.63 -3.45
N LYS A 58 -4.21 4.50 -2.75
CA LYS A 58 -4.10 4.43 -1.29
C LYS A 58 -3.20 3.28 -0.82
N GLY A 59 -3.24 3.00 0.47
CA GLY A 59 -2.60 1.83 1.07
C GLY A 59 -1.10 2.00 1.32
N GLY A 60 -0.40 0.90 1.56
CA GLY A 60 1.04 0.90 1.87
C GLY A 60 1.91 1.35 0.71
N THR A 61 1.52 1.02 -0.51
CA THR A 61 2.24 1.41 -1.73
C THR A 61 2.21 2.92 -1.93
N SER A 62 1.10 3.59 -1.58
CA SER A 62 1.00 5.05 -1.69
C SER A 62 1.94 5.77 -0.70
N LEU A 63 2.14 5.24 0.51
CA LEU A 63 3.06 5.83 1.49
C LEU A 63 4.50 5.89 0.96
N SER A 64 4.99 4.79 0.42
CA SER A 64 6.36 4.71 -0.09
C SER A 64 6.55 5.46 -1.42
N LYS A 65 5.58 5.37 -2.35
CA LYS A 65 5.71 5.91 -3.71
C LYS A 65 5.38 7.40 -3.82
N ALA A 66 4.38 7.87 -3.09
CA ALA A 66 3.93 9.25 -3.17
C ALA A 66 4.54 10.15 -2.10
N TYR A 67 4.71 9.62 -0.88
CA TYR A 67 5.17 10.41 0.26
C TYR A 67 6.61 10.09 0.69
N GLY A 68 7.23 9.01 0.18
CA GLY A 68 8.56 8.58 0.61
C GLY A 68 8.59 8.11 2.08
N ILE A 69 7.44 7.76 2.65
CA ILE A 69 7.28 7.33 4.04
C ILE A 69 7.51 5.83 4.15
N GLY A 70 8.44 5.45 5.05
CA GLY A 70 8.88 4.08 5.23
C GLY A 70 9.85 3.62 4.13
N ALA A 71 10.46 2.47 4.35
CA ALA A 71 11.43 1.87 3.42
C ALA A 71 11.17 0.35 3.31
N ARG A 72 9.92 -0.02 3.20
CA ARG A 72 9.48 -1.38 2.91
C ARG A 72 8.77 -1.46 1.57
N PHE A 73 8.92 -2.59 0.92
CA PHE A 73 8.18 -2.87 -0.29
C PHE A 73 6.71 -3.20 0.06
N SER A 74 5.80 -2.69 -0.74
CA SER A 74 4.37 -3.02 -0.73
C SER A 74 3.97 -3.41 -2.15
N GLU A 75 3.26 -4.52 -2.29
CA GLU A 75 3.01 -5.14 -3.60
C GLU A 75 1.60 -4.89 -4.15
N ASP A 76 0.69 -4.45 -3.28
CA ASP A 76 -0.70 -4.28 -3.61
C ASP A 76 -0.94 -2.91 -4.25
N ILE A 77 -1.77 -2.87 -5.27
CA ILE A 77 -2.27 -1.62 -5.87
C ILE A 77 -3.69 -1.41 -5.35
N ASP A 78 -3.82 -0.53 -4.35
CA ASP A 78 -5.09 -0.22 -3.72
C ASP A 78 -5.68 1.07 -4.30
N ILE A 79 -6.87 0.99 -4.88
CA ILE A 79 -7.60 2.12 -5.46
C ILE A 79 -8.97 2.25 -4.78
N ALA A 80 -9.33 3.47 -4.40
CA ALA A 80 -10.68 3.80 -3.94
C ALA A 80 -11.34 4.78 -4.91
N ILE A 81 -12.66 4.67 -5.05
CA ILE A 81 -13.47 5.49 -5.97
C ILE A 81 -14.13 6.62 -5.21
N LEU A 82 -13.90 7.85 -5.66
CA LEU A 82 -14.57 9.06 -5.17
C LEU A 82 -16.06 9.05 -5.54
N ASP A 83 -16.87 9.62 -4.65
CA ASP A 83 -18.31 9.85 -4.89
C ASP A 83 -19.09 8.58 -5.31
N ALA A 84 -18.63 7.42 -4.87
CA ALA A 84 -19.22 6.14 -5.24
C ALA A 84 -20.69 6.03 -4.81
N ASP A 85 -21.06 6.64 -3.69
CA ASP A 85 -22.41 6.74 -3.15
C ASP A 85 -23.36 7.58 -4.02
N LYS A 86 -22.81 8.50 -4.83
CA LYS A 86 -23.56 9.33 -5.79
C LYS A 86 -23.76 8.66 -7.15
N MET A 87 -23.20 7.45 -7.35
CA MET A 87 -23.27 6.72 -8.61
C MET A 87 -24.32 5.62 -8.57
N SER A 88 -25.00 5.39 -9.71
CA SER A 88 -25.79 4.15 -9.86
C SER A 88 -24.85 2.93 -9.88
N GLY A 89 -25.35 1.78 -9.39
CA GLY A 89 -24.56 0.56 -9.35
C GLY A 89 -23.99 0.14 -10.72
N ASN A 90 -24.75 0.38 -11.82
CA ASN A 90 -24.27 0.10 -13.17
C ASN A 90 -23.13 1.04 -13.60
N LYS A 91 -23.23 2.34 -13.30
CA LYS A 91 -22.18 3.32 -13.59
C LYS A 91 -20.90 2.98 -12.84
N LEU A 92 -21.05 2.67 -11.55
CA LEU A 92 -19.91 2.29 -10.70
C LEU A 92 -19.25 1.00 -11.19
N LYS A 93 -20.04 -0.04 -11.49
CA LYS A 93 -19.53 -1.31 -12.05
C LYS A 93 -18.77 -1.09 -13.35
N THR A 94 -19.28 -0.22 -14.24
CA THR A 94 -18.66 0.11 -15.51
C THR A 94 -17.32 0.84 -15.29
N LEU A 95 -17.28 1.82 -14.39
CA LEU A 95 -16.07 2.56 -14.05
C LEU A 95 -14.99 1.64 -13.48
N ILE A 96 -15.31 0.84 -12.45
CA ILE A 96 -14.37 -0.09 -11.83
C ILE A 96 -13.87 -1.11 -12.85
N GLY A 97 -14.76 -1.62 -13.72
CA GLY A 97 -14.39 -2.55 -14.78
C GLY A 97 -13.47 -1.93 -15.84
N HIS A 98 -13.71 -0.69 -16.21
CA HIS A 98 -12.86 0.07 -17.13
C HIS A 98 -11.47 0.31 -16.54
N LEU A 99 -11.39 0.83 -15.32
CA LEU A 99 -10.11 1.06 -14.63
C LEU A 99 -9.29 -0.23 -14.51
N SER A 100 -9.90 -1.31 -14.02
CA SER A 100 -9.21 -2.60 -13.89
C SER A 100 -8.65 -3.09 -15.22
N LYS A 101 -9.45 -3.02 -16.31
CA LYS A 101 -9.03 -3.42 -17.65
C LYS A 101 -7.85 -2.58 -18.16
N GLU A 102 -7.90 -1.27 -17.98
CA GLU A 102 -6.84 -0.39 -18.43
C GLU A 102 -5.55 -0.58 -17.61
N MET A 103 -5.65 -0.69 -16.28
CA MET A 103 -4.52 -0.93 -15.39
C MET A 103 -3.79 -2.24 -15.67
N SER A 104 -4.52 -3.26 -16.10
CA SER A 104 -3.97 -4.59 -16.42
C SER A 104 -3.66 -4.79 -17.92
N ARG A 105 -3.70 -3.73 -18.74
CA ARG A 105 -3.50 -3.84 -20.18
C ARG A 105 -2.19 -4.54 -20.54
N GLY A 106 -2.30 -5.65 -21.30
CA GLY A 106 -1.16 -6.48 -21.72
C GLY A 106 -0.66 -7.47 -20.67
N LEU A 107 -1.42 -7.66 -19.59
CA LEU A 107 -1.16 -8.70 -18.57
C LEU A 107 -2.22 -9.78 -18.63
N ASP A 108 -1.84 -11.00 -18.28
CA ASP A 108 -2.74 -12.15 -18.24
C ASP A 108 -3.40 -12.25 -16.86
N GLU A 109 -4.71 -12.45 -16.83
CA GLU A 109 -5.43 -12.61 -15.57
C GLU A 109 -5.15 -13.96 -14.91
N ILE A 110 -4.90 -13.97 -13.60
CA ILE A 110 -4.77 -15.17 -12.77
C ILE A 110 -6.02 -15.28 -11.89
N VAL A 111 -6.83 -16.32 -12.12
CA VAL A 111 -7.98 -16.58 -11.25
C VAL A 111 -7.55 -17.46 -10.08
N ILE A 112 -7.63 -16.92 -8.86
CA ILE A 112 -7.33 -17.64 -7.62
C ILE A 112 -8.66 -17.92 -6.91
N PRO A 113 -9.11 -19.20 -6.85
CA PRO A 113 -10.36 -19.55 -6.18
C PRO A 113 -10.40 -19.05 -4.73
N GLY A 114 -11.49 -18.39 -4.35
CA GLY A 114 -11.68 -17.83 -3.00
C GLY A 114 -10.93 -16.52 -2.71
N ALA A 115 -9.97 -16.11 -3.56
CA ALA A 115 -9.23 -14.87 -3.41
C ALA A 115 -9.57 -13.80 -4.47
N THR A 116 -9.92 -14.22 -5.70
CA THR A 116 -10.36 -13.30 -6.77
C THR A 116 -11.82 -12.89 -6.55
N SER A 117 -12.11 -11.58 -6.68
CA SER A 117 -13.46 -11.01 -6.59
C SER A 117 -13.69 -9.99 -7.70
N LYS A 118 -14.84 -10.08 -8.39
CA LYS A 118 -15.25 -9.17 -9.47
C LYS A 118 -16.61 -8.52 -9.19
N GLY A 119 -16.80 -8.07 -7.95
CA GLY A 119 -18.03 -7.38 -7.53
C GLY A 119 -18.20 -6.00 -8.18
N SER A 120 -19.39 -5.43 -7.99
CA SER A 120 -19.71 -4.07 -8.48
C SER A 120 -19.14 -2.96 -7.62
N HIS A 121 -18.85 -3.21 -6.33
CA HIS A 121 -18.32 -2.25 -5.37
C HIS A 121 -16.92 -2.61 -4.90
N TYR A 122 -16.45 -3.81 -5.21
CA TYR A 122 -15.13 -4.32 -4.84
C TYR A 122 -14.62 -5.28 -5.89
N ARG A 123 -13.38 -5.06 -6.31
CA ARG A 123 -12.60 -5.98 -7.14
C ARG A 123 -11.29 -6.28 -6.46
N LYS A 124 -10.91 -7.56 -6.53
CA LYS A 124 -9.60 -8.07 -6.16
C LYS A 124 -9.16 -9.02 -7.25
N GLU A 125 -8.19 -8.61 -8.04
CA GLU A 125 -7.78 -9.33 -9.23
C GLU A 125 -6.26 -9.51 -9.24
N TYR A 126 -5.82 -10.64 -9.75
CA TYR A 126 -4.41 -10.98 -9.90
C TYR A 126 -4.05 -11.05 -11.36
N PHE A 127 -2.87 -10.55 -11.71
CA PHE A 127 -2.39 -10.51 -13.08
C PHE A 127 -0.96 -11.04 -13.16
N ALA A 128 -0.66 -11.82 -14.20
CA ALA A 128 0.69 -12.26 -14.50
C ALA A 128 1.40 -11.22 -15.38
N TYR A 129 2.63 -10.90 -15.02
CA TYR A 129 3.53 -10.14 -15.88
C TYR A 129 4.75 -11.00 -16.28
N PRO A 130 5.36 -10.76 -17.46
CA PRO A 130 6.56 -11.49 -17.89
C PRO A 130 7.75 -11.14 -16.99
N ARG A 131 8.36 -12.16 -16.39
CA ARG A 131 9.51 -12.01 -15.51
C ARG A 131 10.78 -11.69 -16.30
N ALA A 132 11.60 -10.81 -15.77
CA ALA A 132 12.94 -10.50 -16.25
C ALA A 132 14.03 -10.89 -15.22
N VAL A 133 13.64 -11.18 -13.96
CA VAL A 133 14.56 -11.60 -12.89
C VAL A 133 14.42 -13.09 -12.58
N GLU A 134 15.51 -13.71 -12.09
CA GLU A 134 15.51 -15.10 -11.67
C GLU A 134 14.88 -15.30 -10.29
N THR A 135 14.98 -14.30 -9.40
CA THR A 135 14.43 -14.34 -8.05
C THR A 135 12.92 -14.55 -8.10
N GLU A 136 12.45 -15.69 -7.59
CA GLU A 136 11.03 -16.07 -7.65
C GLU A 136 10.21 -15.48 -6.51
N GLN A 137 10.80 -15.46 -5.31
CA GLN A 137 10.10 -15.07 -4.10
C GLN A 137 11.04 -14.47 -3.05
N VAL A 138 10.56 -13.46 -2.33
CA VAL A 138 11.18 -12.91 -1.12
C VAL A 138 10.09 -12.70 -0.07
N GLY A 139 10.11 -13.48 1.00
CA GLY A 139 9.02 -13.48 1.99
C GLY A 139 7.69 -13.86 1.33
N ALA A 140 6.69 -13.00 1.47
CA ALA A 140 5.39 -13.17 0.81
C ALA A 140 5.36 -12.63 -0.65
N ILE A 141 6.38 -11.86 -1.05
CA ILE A 141 6.44 -11.22 -2.37
C ILE A 141 6.84 -12.23 -3.43
N ARG A 142 6.03 -12.39 -4.46
CA ARG A 142 6.29 -13.27 -5.62
C ARG A 142 6.53 -12.44 -6.86
N SER A 143 7.59 -12.78 -7.60
CA SER A 143 7.81 -12.27 -8.96
C SER A 143 6.71 -12.77 -9.91
N GLY A 144 6.48 -12.03 -10.99
CA GLY A 144 5.53 -12.41 -12.03
C GLY A 144 4.05 -12.17 -11.70
N GLN A 145 3.70 -11.62 -10.53
CA GLN A 145 2.31 -11.39 -10.14
C GLN A 145 2.07 -9.97 -9.64
N LEU A 146 0.95 -9.36 -10.06
CA LEU A 146 0.40 -8.11 -9.51
C LEU A 146 -0.94 -8.40 -8.84
N LEU A 147 -1.19 -7.72 -7.72
CA LEU A 147 -2.49 -7.68 -7.06
C LEU A 147 -3.07 -6.28 -7.23
N LEU A 148 -4.28 -6.22 -7.78
CA LEU A 148 -5.07 -5.01 -7.95
C LEU A 148 -6.34 -5.11 -7.11
N GLU A 149 -6.52 -4.16 -6.19
CA GLU A 149 -7.73 -3.99 -5.40
C GLU A 149 -8.39 -2.64 -5.70
N ILE A 150 -9.64 -2.65 -6.16
CA ILE A 150 -10.44 -1.44 -6.38
C ILE A 150 -11.69 -1.53 -5.52
N ASN A 151 -11.90 -0.54 -4.66
CA ASN A 151 -13.06 -0.50 -3.78
C ASN A 151 -13.83 0.83 -3.92
N ALA A 152 -15.13 0.77 -3.65
CA ALA A 152 -16.07 1.88 -3.72
C ALA A 152 -16.83 2.12 -2.41
N PHE A 153 -16.40 1.51 -1.31
CA PHE A 153 -17.03 1.66 -0.01
C PHE A 153 -16.21 2.54 0.94
N ALA A 154 -14.92 2.73 0.67
CA ALA A 154 -14.14 3.72 1.39
C ALA A 154 -14.44 5.12 0.83
N ASN A 155 -14.52 6.12 1.71
CA ASN A 155 -14.51 7.51 1.28
C ASN A 155 -13.04 7.99 1.24
N PRO A 156 -12.40 8.07 0.06
CA PRO A 156 -10.98 8.39 -0.07
C PRO A 156 -10.72 9.89 0.02
N PHE A 157 -11.17 10.52 1.10
CA PHE A 157 -11.01 11.95 1.34
C PHE A 157 -10.42 12.19 2.74
N PRO A 158 -9.53 13.18 2.92
CA PRO A 158 -8.92 14.03 1.87
C PRO A 158 -7.91 13.29 0.99
N TYR A 159 -7.64 13.83 -0.20
CA TYR A 159 -6.62 13.34 -1.13
C TYR A 159 -5.84 14.52 -1.74
N THR A 160 -4.67 14.22 -2.29
CA THR A 160 -3.81 15.22 -2.94
C THR A 160 -3.21 14.68 -4.23
N SER A 161 -2.76 15.57 -5.10
CA SER A 161 -2.04 15.18 -6.31
C SER A 161 -0.56 14.94 -5.99
N CYS A 162 -0.08 13.73 -6.27
CA CYS A 162 1.31 13.36 -6.03
C CYS A 162 2.00 12.89 -7.30
N THR A 163 3.31 13.14 -7.40
CA THR A 163 4.16 12.63 -8.47
C THR A 163 4.66 11.23 -8.11
N ILE A 164 4.46 10.30 -9.02
CA ILE A 164 4.92 8.91 -8.90
C ILE A 164 6.04 8.65 -9.90
N ARG A 165 7.06 7.91 -9.45
CA ARG A 165 8.15 7.39 -10.29
C ARG A 165 8.51 5.97 -9.88
N SER A 166 8.97 5.18 -10.86
CA SER A 166 9.49 3.84 -10.56
C SER A 166 10.93 3.89 -10.03
N PHE A 167 11.37 2.84 -9.34
CA PHE A 167 12.77 2.70 -8.97
C PHE A 167 13.70 2.71 -10.19
N LEU A 168 13.28 2.12 -11.31
CA LEU A 168 14.04 2.20 -12.55
C LEU A 168 14.13 3.63 -13.09
N THR A 169 13.05 4.42 -13.02
CA THR A 169 13.11 5.84 -13.39
C THR A 169 14.10 6.60 -12.50
N GLU A 170 14.04 6.39 -11.19
CA GLU A 170 14.98 6.99 -10.23
C GLU A 170 16.43 6.60 -10.52
N PHE A 171 16.68 5.32 -10.81
CA PHE A 171 18.02 4.84 -11.17
C PHE A 171 18.52 5.48 -12.46
N LEU A 172 17.70 5.53 -13.50
CA LEU A 172 18.08 6.13 -14.80
C LEU A 172 18.32 7.64 -14.69
N GLU A 173 17.53 8.37 -13.90
CA GLU A 173 17.75 9.79 -13.61
C GLU A 173 19.12 9.99 -12.92
N ARG A 174 19.41 9.21 -11.87
CA ARG A 174 20.69 9.29 -11.12
C ARG A 174 21.91 8.94 -11.96
N SER A 175 21.77 8.01 -12.89
CA SER A 175 22.84 7.57 -13.80
C SER A 175 22.95 8.40 -15.08
N GLY A 176 22.15 9.46 -15.23
CA GLY A 176 22.20 10.38 -16.39
C GLY A 176 21.62 9.80 -17.68
N ASN A 177 20.82 8.74 -17.60
CA ASN A 177 20.23 8.06 -18.75
C ASN A 177 18.85 8.61 -19.14
N GLN A 178 18.73 9.93 -19.28
CA GLN A 178 17.48 10.61 -19.63
C GLN A 178 16.91 10.12 -20.99
N SER A 179 17.77 9.79 -21.95
CA SER A 179 17.35 9.31 -23.26
C SER A 179 16.53 8.01 -23.17
N LEU A 180 16.86 7.09 -22.28
CA LEU A 180 16.10 5.88 -22.05
C LEU A 180 14.73 6.16 -21.39
N ILE A 181 14.69 7.13 -20.48
CA ILE A 181 13.41 7.56 -19.87
C ILE A 181 12.46 8.07 -20.95
N ASP A 182 12.97 8.88 -21.90
CA ASP A 182 12.18 9.46 -22.96
C ASP A 182 11.76 8.42 -24.01
N GLU A 183 12.69 7.55 -24.44
CA GLU A 183 12.45 6.51 -25.42
C GLU A 183 11.37 5.49 -24.96
N TYR A 184 11.41 5.13 -23.67
CA TYR A 184 10.52 4.10 -23.12
C TYR A 184 9.35 4.65 -22.29
N ASP A 185 9.01 5.94 -22.41
CA ASP A 185 7.89 6.60 -21.72
C ASP A 185 7.94 6.39 -20.18
N MET A 186 9.12 6.53 -19.58
CA MET A 186 9.31 6.27 -18.15
C MET A 186 9.30 7.52 -17.27
N GLN A 187 8.90 8.69 -17.83
CA GLN A 187 8.83 9.94 -17.07
C GLN A 187 7.94 9.79 -15.83
N PRO A 188 8.23 10.52 -14.75
CA PRO A 188 7.32 10.66 -13.62
C PRO A 188 5.94 11.14 -14.10
N PHE A 189 4.90 10.76 -13.38
CA PHE A 189 3.52 11.12 -13.68
C PHE A 189 2.75 11.46 -12.39
N THR A 190 1.65 12.18 -12.49
CA THR A 190 0.83 12.57 -11.34
C THR A 190 -0.47 11.77 -11.28
N LEU A 191 -0.93 11.52 -10.06
CA LEU A 191 -2.26 10.94 -9.78
C LEU A 191 -2.77 11.39 -8.41
N SER A 192 -4.07 11.20 -8.17
CA SER A 192 -4.68 11.45 -6.87
C SER A 192 -4.31 10.36 -5.87
N VAL A 193 -3.81 10.77 -4.71
CA VAL A 193 -3.35 9.88 -3.63
C VAL A 193 -4.05 10.26 -2.33
N LEU A 194 -4.49 9.26 -1.58
CA LEU A 194 -5.08 9.46 -0.24
C LEU A 194 -4.08 10.19 0.66
N ASP A 195 -4.57 11.21 1.38
CA ASP A 195 -3.73 11.95 2.33
C ASP A 195 -3.11 11.00 3.37
N LYS A 196 -1.83 11.22 3.68
CA LYS A 196 -1.08 10.38 4.62
C LYS A 196 -1.68 10.38 6.03
N ARG A 197 -2.32 11.50 6.46
CA ARG A 197 -3.04 11.59 7.74
C ARG A 197 -4.26 10.69 7.76
N ARG A 198 -5.02 10.65 6.64
CA ARG A 198 -6.13 9.72 6.49
C ARG A 198 -5.65 8.27 6.47
N THR A 199 -4.53 7.98 5.80
CA THR A 199 -3.90 6.66 5.81
C THR A 199 -3.47 6.23 7.22
N LEU A 200 -2.94 7.16 8.04
CA LEU A 200 -2.63 6.94 9.46
C LEU A 200 -3.88 6.49 10.21
N THR A 201 -4.97 7.26 10.11
CA THR A 201 -6.24 6.96 10.79
C THR A 201 -6.83 5.62 10.33
N GLU A 202 -6.81 5.31 9.03
CA GLU A 202 -7.28 4.02 8.49
C GLU A 202 -6.48 2.84 9.06
N LYS A 203 -5.15 2.96 9.18
CA LYS A 203 -4.31 1.90 9.74
C LYS A 203 -4.55 1.71 11.24
N LEU A 204 -4.71 2.80 11.98
CA LEU A 204 -4.99 2.75 13.40
C LEU A 204 -6.36 2.11 13.67
N VAL A 205 -7.42 2.56 13.00
CA VAL A 205 -8.77 1.98 13.11
C VAL A 205 -8.76 0.50 12.72
N SER A 206 -7.99 0.11 11.68
CA SER A 206 -7.84 -1.28 11.29
C SER A 206 -7.19 -2.12 12.40
N LEU A 207 -6.14 -1.62 13.08
CA LEU A 207 -5.53 -2.31 14.22
C LEU A 207 -6.47 -2.42 15.42
N ILE A 208 -7.20 -1.36 15.76
CA ILE A 208 -8.20 -1.38 16.82
C ILE A 208 -9.27 -2.44 16.52
N ARG A 209 -9.83 -2.44 15.30
CA ARG A 209 -10.79 -3.46 14.88
C ARG A 209 -10.26 -4.87 15.04
N CYS A 210 -9.04 -5.15 14.58
CA CYS A 210 -8.40 -6.46 14.71
C CYS A 210 -8.15 -6.84 16.18
N SER A 211 -7.79 -5.87 17.03
CA SER A 211 -7.55 -6.11 18.45
C SER A 211 -8.80 -6.45 19.26
N LEU A 212 -9.96 -6.10 18.76
CA LEU A 212 -11.26 -6.44 19.37
C LEU A 212 -11.77 -7.83 18.96
N ALA A 213 -11.07 -8.56 18.09
CA ALA A 213 -11.41 -9.92 17.72
C ALA A 213 -11.17 -10.91 18.87
N ASP A 214 -11.89 -12.03 18.88
CA ASP A 214 -11.64 -13.10 19.84
C ASP A 214 -10.27 -13.76 19.63
N ASN A 215 -9.80 -13.85 18.37
CA ASN A 215 -8.48 -14.31 17.95
C ASN A 215 -7.53 -13.15 17.63
N TYR A 216 -7.56 -12.08 18.43
CA TYR A 216 -6.92 -10.80 18.14
C TYR A 216 -5.43 -10.89 17.78
N LEU A 217 -4.66 -11.80 18.37
CA LEU A 217 -3.25 -11.98 18.04
C LEU A 217 -3.06 -12.44 16.59
N TYR A 218 -3.91 -13.36 16.11
CA TYR A 218 -3.89 -13.79 14.72
C TYR A 218 -4.24 -12.62 13.77
N GLU A 219 -5.31 -11.89 14.08
CA GLU A 219 -5.75 -10.73 13.28
C GLU A 219 -4.69 -9.61 13.25
N LEU A 220 -4.07 -9.31 14.39
CA LEU A 220 -2.99 -8.32 14.48
C LEU A 220 -1.72 -8.79 13.77
N SER A 221 -1.37 -10.07 13.84
CA SER A 221 -0.25 -10.66 13.09
C SER A 221 -0.43 -10.44 11.59
N ALA A 222 -1.62 -10.65 11.05
CA ALA A 222 -1.94 -10.39 9.65
C ALA A 222 -1.82 -8.90 9.26
N LYS A 223 -1.79 -8.00 10.25
CA LYS A 223 -1.63 -6.54 10.08
C LYS A 223 -0.27 -6.03 10.57
N ILE A 224 0.72 -6.89 10.73
CA ILE A 224 2.03 -6.52 11.31
C ILE A 224 2.70 -5.35 10.58
N ARG A 225 2.48 -5.21 9.27
CA ARG A 225 2.96 -4.09 8.45
C ARG A 225 2.37 -2.75 8.87
N HIS A 226 1.18 -2.71 9.48
CA HIS A 226 0.57 -1.46 9.93
C HIS A 226 1.33 -0.86 11.12
N PHE A 227 1.89 -1.69 12.00
CA PHE A 227 2.73 -1.22 13.10
C PHE A 227 3.99 -0.51 12.57
N TYR A 228 4.62 -1.08 11.56
CA TYR A 228 5.76 -0.45 10.87
C TYR A 228 5.36 0.87 10.22
N ASP A 229 4.26 0.89 9.47
CA ASP A 229 3.80 2.09 8.76
C ASP A 229 3.44 3.22 9.73
N LEU A 230 2.76 2.90 10.84
CA LEU A 230 2.40 3.88 11.86
C LEU A 230 3.63 4.48 12.57
N HIS A 231 4.70 3.70 12.75
CA HIS A 231 5.96 4.23 13.27
C HIS A 231 6.50 5.35 12.38
N PHE A 232 6.60 5.10 11.07
CA PHE A 232 7.10 6.11 10.13
C PHE A 232 6.13 7.27 9.90
N LEU A 233 4.84 7.03 9.99
CA LEU A 233 3.83 8.10 9.95
C LEU A 233 3.93 9.01 11.20
N LEU A 234 4.24 8.46 12.37
CA LEU A 234 4.49 9.26 13.58
C LEU A 234 5.76 10.12 13.43
N ASP A 235 6.77 9.67 12.68
CA ASP A 235 7.97 10.45 12.41
C ASP A 235 7.73 11.60 11.42
N ASP A 236 6.68 11.55 10.60
CA ASP A 236 6.30 12.63 9.70
C ASP A 236 5.74 13.83 10.48
N PRO A 237 6.28 15.06 10.27
CA PRO A 237 5.87 16.23 11.05
C PRO A 237 4.38 16.58 10.93
N GLU A 238 3.78 16.47 9.73
CA GLU A 238 2.37 16.79 9.51
C GLU A 238 1.46 15.77 10.18
N CYS A 239 1.79 14.48 10.12
CA CYS A 239 1.07 13.42 10.80
C CYS A 239 1.16 13.57 12.32
N ARG A 240 2.34 13.99 12.85
CA ARG A 240 2.54 14.22 14.29
C ARG A 240 1.70 15.37 14.80
N GLU A 241 1.62 16.47 14.06
CA GLU A 241 0.77 17.60 14.43
C GLU A 241 -0.72 17.26 14.28
N TYR A 242 -1.10 16.54 13.23
CA TYR A 242 -2.46 16.06 13.06
C TYR A 242 -2.92 15.18 14.24
N LEU A 243 -2.09 14.25 14.71
CA LEU A 243 -2.41 13.40 15.86
C LEU A 243 -2.75 14.20 17.14
N LYS A 244 -2.20 15.41 17.33
CA LYS A 244 -2.47 16.28 18.48
C LYS A 244 -3.72 17.15 18.31
N SER A 245 -4.30 17.18 17.11
CA SER A 245 -5.42 18.05 16.77
C SER A 245 -6.77 17.47 17.21
N THR A 246 -7.79 18.34 17.31
CA THR A 246 -9.18 17.92 17.50
C THR A 246 -9.72 17.22 16.25
N GLU A 247 -9.24 17.61 15.06
CA GLU A 247 -9.59 17.00 13.77
C GLU A 247 -9.30 15.49 13.77
N PHE A 248 -8.14 15.08 14.30
CA PHE A 248 -7.80 13.65 14.38
C PHE A 248 -8.83 12.85 15.20
N LYS A 249 -9.27 13.38 16.35
CA LYS A 249 -10.24 12.69 17.20
C LYS A 249 -11.59 12.53 16.50
N GLU A 250 -12.04 13.59 15.83
CA GLU A 250 -13.28 13.57 15.05
C GLU A 250 -13.18 12.58 13.89
N ASP A 251 -12.10 12.61 13.13
CA ASP A 251 -11.84 11.69 12.02
C ASP A 251 -11.75 10.23 12.48
N PHE A 252 -11.10 9.97 13.60
CA PHE A 252 -10.98 8.64 14.19
C PHE A 252 -12.36 8.09 14.57
N ASP A 253 -13.17 8.87 15.28
CA ASP A 253 -14.52 8.47 15.72
C ASP A 253 -15.45 8.24 14.53
N VAL A 254 -15.41 9.13 13.53
CA VAL A 254 -16.19 9.01 12.29
C VAL A 254 -15.80 7.74 11.53
N LEU A 255 -14.50 7.49 11.38
CA LEU A 255 -14.02 6.32 10.67
C LEU A 255 -14.31 5.02 11.41
N LEU A 256 -14.13 4.98 12.72
CA LEU A 256 -14.44 3.81 13.54
C LEU A 256 -15.94 3.49 13.47
N SER A 257 -16.79 4.53 13.55
CA SER A 257 -18.25 4.36 13.44
C SER A 257 -18.68 3.90 12.04
N HIS A 258 -18.01 4.37 11.00
CA HIS A 258 -18.22 3.92 9.62
C HIS A 258 -17.81 2.44 9.47
N ASP A 259 -16.62 2.08 9.94
CA ASP A 259 -16.12 0.71 9.87
C ASP A 259 -16.99 -0.27 10.64
N ARG A 260 -17.56 0.13 11.80
CA ARG A 260 -18.52 -0.68 12.56
C ARG A 260 -19.76 -1.05 11.75
N LYS A 261 -20.22 -0.16 10.86
CA LYS A 261 -21.39 -0.42 10.00
C LYS A 261 -21.01 -1.26 8.77
N LEU A 262 -19.81 -1.10 8.27
CA LEU A 262 -19.38 -1.68 7.00
C LEU A 262 -18.80 -3.09 7.16
N PHE A 263 -17.97 -3.31 8.18
CA PHE A 263 -17.22 -4.54 8.32
C PHE A 263 -17.82 -5.46 9.38
N ALA A 264 -18.43 -6.56 8.93
CA ALA A 264 -18.93 -7.59 9.85
C ALA A 264 -17.79 -8.40 10.53
N LYS A 265 -16.60 -8.43 9.92
CA LYS A 265 -15.45 -9.16 10.45
C LYS A 265 -14.39 -8.21 11.03
N PRO A 266 -13.62 -8.69 12.05
CA PRO A 266 -13.77 -9.97 12.77
C PRO A 266 -15.06 -10.04 13.59
N ASP A 267 -15.49 -11.27 13.91
CA ASP A 267 -16.79 -11.47 14.59
C ASP A 267 -16.83 -10.78 15.95
N GLY A 268 -17.96 -10.16 16.30
CA GLY A 268 -18.25 -9.55 17.59
C GLY A 268 -17.58 -8.20 17.88
N TRP A 269 -16.65 -7.73 17.04
CA TRP A 269 -15.92 -6.48 17.29
C TRP A 269 -16.80 -5.22 17.30
N GLN A 270 -17.89 -5.24 16.54
CA GLN A 270 -18.76 -4.08 16.32
C GLN A 270 -19.44 -3.55 17.59
N THR A 271 -19.62 -4.42 18.59
CA THR A 271 -20.31 -4.10 19.85
C THR A 271 -19.36 -3.93 21.03
N LYS A 272 -18.06 -4.17 20.84
CA LYS A 272 -17.06 -4.03 21.89
C LYS A 272 -16.61 -2.58 22.03
N ASP A 273 -16.33 -2.15 23.26
CA ASP A 273 -15.77 -0.82 23.55
C ASP A 273 -14.27 -0.78 23.27
N LEU A 274 -13.71 0.42 23.16
CA LEU A 274 -12.26 0.60 23.00
C LEU A 274 -11.49 0.04 24.19
N SER A 275 -12.06 0.13 25.41
CA SER A 275 -11.51 -0.44 26.64
C SER A 275 -11.43 -1.96 26.65
N ASP A 276 -12.11 -2.66 25.72
CA ASP A 276 -11.99 -4.10 25.54
C ASP A 276 -10.80 -4.49 24.66
N SER A 277 -10.12 -3.50 24.05
CA SER A 277 -8.98 -3.75 23.15
C SER A 277 -7.71 -4.08 23.93
N PRO A 278 -7.15 -5.30 23.81
CA PRO A 278 -5.84 -5.64 24.39
C PRO A 278 -4.70 -4.75 23.87
N LEU A 279 -4.86 -4.18 22.68
CA LEU A 279 -3.88 -3.24 22.14
C LEU A 279 -3.84 -1.93 22.97
N ILE A 280 -4.97 -1.50 23.54
CA ILE A 280 -5.08 -0.31 24.40
C ILE A 280 -4.76 -0.67 25.84
N THR A 281 -5.36 -1.74 26.36
CA THR A 281 -5.30 -2.06 27.80
C THR A 281 -4.06 -2.82 28.20
N ASN A 282 -3.45 -3.58 27.30
CA ASN A 282 -2.27 -4.41 27.55
C ASN A 282 -1.31 -4.46 26.34
N LEU A 283 -0.87 -3.28 25.88
CA LEU A 283 0.03 -3.16 24.75
C LEU A 283 1.32 -3.99 24.91
N SER A 284 1.87 -4.05 26.12
CA SER A 284 3.18 -4.71 26.35
C SER A 284 3.12 -6.20 26.02
N ASP A 285 2.18 -6.94 26.59
CA ASP A 285 2.06 -8.38 26.35
C ASP A 285 1.55 -8.66 24.92
N THR A 286 0.64 -7.81 24.40
CA THR A 286 0.16 -7.92 23.03
C THR A 286 1.31 -7.77 22.05
N TRP A 287 2.18 -6.78 22.24
CA TRP A 287 3.32 -6.54 21.35
C TRP A 287 4.39 -7.63 21.50
N GLU A 288 4.66 -8.10 22.72
CA GLU A 288 5.59 -9.22 22.96
C GLU A 288 5.19 -10.45 22.13
N ALA A 289 3.91 -10.79 22.12
CA ALA A 289 3.39 -11.90 21.32
C ALA A 289 3.50 -11.70 19.80
N LEU A 290 3.59 -10.44 19.32
CA LEU A 290 3.69 -10.09 17.89
C LEU A 290 5.14 -9.94 17.41
N GLN A 291 6.14 -9.83 18.30
CA GLN A 291 7.53 -9.57 17.95
C GLN A 291 8.14 -10.63 17.02
N GLU A 292 7.78 -11.90 17.22
CA GLU A 292 8.25 -12.97 16.35
C GLU A 292 7.79 -12.75 14.90
N THR A 293 6.51 -12.44 14.70
CA THR A 293 5.95 -12.14 13.38
C THR A 293 6.64 -10.92 12.76
N TYR A 294 6.84 -9.85 13.55
CA TYR A 294 7.53 -8.65 13.08
C TYR A 294 8.97 -8.97 12.62
N ASN A 295 9.74 -9.66 13.45
CA ASN A 295 11.13 -10.01 13.15
C ASN A 295 11.26 -11.00 11.97
N LYS A 296 10.26 -11.82 11.73
CA LYS A 296 10.24 -12.77 10.61
C LYS A 296 9.86 -12.09 9.29
N GLU A 297 8.83 -11.22 9.28
CA GLU A 297 8.28 -10.67 8.05
C GLU A 297 8.99 -9.41 7.56
N MET A 298 9.29 -8.47 8.48
CA MET A 298 9.75 -7.15 8.09
C MET A 298 11.12 -7.13 7.39
N PRO A 299 12.14 -7.93 7.80
CA PRO A 299 13.42 -7.95 7.10
C PRO A 299 13.30 -8.39 5.63
N GLY A 300 12.32 -9.27 5.34
CA GLY A 300 12.04 -9.72 3.97
C GLY A 300 11.47 -8.62 3.08
N LEU A 301 10.80 -7.62 3.64
CA LEU A 301 10.12 -6.56 2.90
C LEU A 301 10.92 -5.25 2.83
N ALA A 302 11.76 -4.98 3.82
CA ALA A 302 12.50 -3.73 3.91
C ALA A 302 13.69 -3.69 2.94
N TYR A 303 13.98 -2.50 2.42
CA TYR A 303 15.17 -2.19 1.63
C TYR A 303 16.10 -1.17 2.34
N LYS A 304 15.82 -0.85 3.59
CA LYS A 304 16.69 -0.17 4.56
C LYS A 304 16.60 -0.86 5.90
N SER A 305 17.36 -0.40 6.89
CA SER A 305 17.28 -0.90 8.26
C SER A 305 15.84 -0.75 8.81
N ILE A 306 15.35 -1.80 9.47
CA ILE A 306 14.03 -1.77 10.12
C ILE A 306 14.14 -1.20 11.54
N PRO A 307 13.11 -0.51 12.03
CA PRO A 307 13.01 -0.12 13.43
C PRO A 307 13.07 -1.34 14.35
N THR A 308 13.69 -1.17 15.50
CA THR A 308 13.70 -2.21 16.54
C THR A 308 12.29 -2.44 17.12
N VAL A 309 12.05 -3.61 17.68
CA VAL A 309 10.76 -3.93 18.35
C VAL A 309 10.42 -2.91 19.45
N GLY A 310 11.43 -2.40 20.17
CA GLY A 310 11.24 -1.35 21.18
C GLY A 310 10.82 0.00 20.60
N GLN A 311 11.37 0.39 19.44
CA GLN A 311 10.99 1.62 18.74
C GLN A 311 9.54 1.54 18.24
N ILE A 312 9.14 0.42 17.66
CA ILE A 312 7.76 0.20 17.24
C ILE A 312 6.81 0.31 18.43
N GLN A 313 7.11 -0.41 19.52
CA GLN A 313 6.28 -0.38 20.73
C GLN A 313 6.12 1.05 21.29
N ALA A 314 7.20 1.82 21.33
CA ALA A 314 7.18 3.20 21.80
C ALA A 314 6.29 4.09 20.91
N SER A 315 6.38 3.94 19.60
CA SER A 315 5.54 4.69 18.64
C SER A 315 4.06 4.35 18.80
N ILE A 316 3.73 3.06 18.88
CA ILE A 316 2.34 2.61 19.06
C ILE A 316 1.79 3.10 20.40
N ARG A 317 2.56 3.03 21.48
CA ARG A 317 2.16 3.58 22.80
C ARG A 317 1.87 5.07 22.72
N THR A 318 2.68 5.83 22.01
CA THR A 318 2.47 7.28 21.80
C THR A 318 1.15 7.54 21.07
N ILE A 319 0.86 6.81 20.00
CA ILE A 319 -0.36 7.00 19.22
C ILE A 319 -1.59 6.59 20.03
N LEU A 320 -1.55 5.43 20.70
CA LEU A 320 -2.68 4.95 21.51
C LEU A 320 -2.97 5.83 22.72
N GLY A 321 -1.98 6.53 23.26
CA GLY A 321 -2.19 7.49 24.37
C GLY A 321 -2.95 8.76 23.97
N ILE A 322 -3.29 8.92 22.68
CA ILE A 322 -4.04 10.08 22.16
C ILE A 322 -5.54 9.76 22.03
N ILE A 323 -5.89 8.51 21.80
CA ILE A 323 -7.27 8.01 21.70
C ILE A 323 -7.78 7.51 23.06
#